data_b8418a682c54da5f82cacc5cf27aea8e
#
_entry.id   b8418a682c54da5f82cacc5cf27aea8e
#
_cell.length_a   1.000
_cell.length_b   1.000
_cell.length_c   1.000
_cell.angle_alpha   90.00
_cell.angle_beta   90.00
_cell.angle_gamma   90.00
#
_symmetry.space_group_name_H-M   'P 1'
#
loop_
_entity.id
_entity.type
_entity.pdbx_description
1 polymer ?
#
loop_
_entity_poly.entity_id
_entity_poly.type
_entity_poly.pdbx_seq_one_letter_code
_entity_poly.pdbx_strand_id
1 'polypeptide(L)'
;MQVSVETTQGLERRLTITVPAATVDAAVRKELNGLAKTRRIDGFRPGKAPVAIIKKMFGAMAHARVADEMMQSNFIKAIIENKLSPAGAPTMDPKEIKEGQDFEFTATFEVYPEFEVAGLETIKVEKPVATVKDEDLANMIDTLRKQHATWADADVAAANGMRVTMDFVGSIDGEEFDGGKAEGFNLVLGAGRMIPGFEDAIMGKKAGDEFTIEVTFPADYHAENLKGKEAKFASKLIKVEEQILPELTEEFVKRFGIESGSVEELKAEVRKNMERELAQALKNSVKEQVLNGLVEANQIDLPKAAVAQEIDALRQQALQRFGGFQGGNAPELPAELFQAQAERRVRVGLLLGDVIRTNEIKADDARVNSIIESMATAYEDPKEVIEYYQKNEQMLNGVRNLAVEDQAIDLMLSKAQVTEKEVAFDEVINKSGAAA
;
A
#
# COMPACT_ATOMS: atom_id res chain seq x y z
N MET A 1 41.54 16.52 0.42
CA MET A 1 40.80 15.28 0.35
C MET A 1 41.18 14.59 -0.95
N GLN A 2 41.52 13.31 -0.90
CA GLN A 2 41.68 12.49 -2.09
C GLN A 2 40.53 11.46 -2.11
N VAL A 3 39.95 11.23 -3.28
CA VAL A 3 38.82 10.33 -3.46
C VAL A 3 39.13 9.36 -4.60
N SER A 4 39.02 8.07 -4.35
CA SER A 4 39.06 7.02 -5.37
C SER A 4 37.67 6.38 -5.47
N VAL A 5 37.14 6.27 -6.68
CA VAL A 5 35.85 5.66 -6.95
C VAL A 5 36.08 4.35 -7.69
N GLU A 6 35.57 3.26 -7.13
CA GLU A 6 35.64 1.93 -7.75
C GLU A 6 34.21 1.38 -7.94
N THR A 7 33.94 0.82 -9.11
CA THR A 7 32.73 0.01 -9.34
C THR A 7 33.07 -1.42 -8.95
N THR A 8 32.39 -1.95 -7.94
CA THR A 8 32.62 -3.31 -7.45
C THR A 8 31.80 -4.33 -8.22
N GLN A 9 30.47 -4.21 -8.17
CA GLN A 9 29.58 -5.11 -8.89
C GLN A 9 28.26 -4.40 -9.21
N GLY A 10 27.84 -4.40 -10.46
CA GLY A 10 26.57 -3.81 -10.89
C GLY A 10 26.41 -2.35 -10.44
N LEU A 11 25.45 -2.07 -9.60
CA LEU A 11 25.17 -0.73 -9.07
C LEU A 11 26.03 -0.34 -7.86
N GLU A 12 26.79 -1.27 -7.28
CA GLU A 12 27.59 -1.02 -6.10
C GLU A 12 28.82 -0.17 -6.43
N ARG A 13 29.06 0.86 -5.63
CA ARG A 13 30.21 1.75 -5.69
C ARG A 13 30.95 1.72 -4.35
N ARG A 14 32.27 1.73 -4.43
CA ARG A 14 33.16 1.86 -3.28
C ARG A 14 33.96 3.15 -3.43
N LEU A 15 33.78 4.03 -2.46
CA LEU A 15 34.56 5.26 -2.35
C LEU A 15 35.62 5.09 -1.26
N THR A 16 36.89 5.20 -1.62
CA THR A 16 37.99 5.33 -0.64
C THR A 16 38.33 6.81 -0.52
N ILE A 17 38.15 7.35 0.67
CA ILE A 17 38.32 8.78 0.97
C ILE A 17 39.46 8.94 1.97
N THR A 18 40.44 9.76 1.61
CA THR A 18 41.59 10.07 2.45
C THR A 18 41.56 11.56 2.85
N VAL A 19 41.51 11.79 4.14
CA VAL A 19 41.53 13.14 4.74
C VAL A 19 42.92 13.43 5.29
N PRO A 20 43.57 14.55 4.91
CA PRO A 20 44.94 14.85 5.35
C PRO A 20 45.07 14.99 6.87
N ALA A 21 46.16 14.46 7.44
CA ALA A 21 46.46 14.48 8.86
C ALA A 21 46.31 15.86 9.52
N ALA A 22 46.75 16.91 8.85
CA ALA A 22 46.64 18.29 9.38
C ALA A 22 45.17 18.69 9.63
N THR A 23 44.23 18.24 8.78
CA THR A 23 42.78 18.49 8.93
C THR A 23 42.22 17.69 10.10
N VAL A 24 42.61 16.43 10.22
CA VAL A 24 42.18 15.51 11.29
C VAL A 24 42.67 16.04 12.65
N ASP A 25 43.96 16.34 12.78
CA ASP A 25 44.57 16.83 14.02
C ASP A 25 43.96 18.18 14.47
N ALA A 26 43.64 19.05 13.52
CA ALA A 26 42.94 20.31 13.80
C ALA A 26 41.54 20.10 14.37
N ALA A 27 40.79 19.16 13.80
CA ALA A 27 39.44 18.83 14.26
C ALA A 27 39.45 18.11 15.62
N VAL A 28 40.34 17.17 15.84
CA VAL A 28 40.51 16.49 17.14
C VAL A 28 40.90 17.50 18.22
N ARG A 29 41.83 18.42 17.90
CA ARG A 29 42.21 19.51 18.83
C ARG A 29 41.05 20.41 19.15
N LYS A 30 40.23 20.79 18.16
CA LYS A 30 39.02 21.59 18.35
C LYS A 30 38.03 20.90 19.28
N GLU A 31 37.76 19.60 19.05
CA GLU A 31 36.87 18.83 19.88
C GLU A 31 37.38 18.68 21.32
N LEU A 32 38.64 18.35 21.53
CA LEU A 32 39.27 18.29 22.85
C LEU A 32 39.19 19.63 23.60
N ASN A 33 39.42 20.75 22.90
CA ASN A 33 39.27 22.10 23.48
C ASN A 33 37.79 22.41 23.84
N GLY A 34 36.83 21.92 23.05
CA GLY A 34 35.42 22.02 23.36
C GLY A 34 35.05 21.24 24.63
N LEU A 35 35.52 19.98 24.72
CA LEU A 35 35.34 19.14 25.89
C LEU A 35 36.00 19.76 27.16
N ALA A 36 37.18 20.36 27.03
CA ALA A 36 37.85 21.07 28.14
C ALA A 36 36.97 22.17 28.73
N LYS A 37 36.21 22.87 27.89
CA LYS A 37 35.34 23.99 28.32
C LYS A 37 34.03 23.53 28.93
N THR A 38 33.48 22.44 28.43
CA THR A 38 32.11 21.98 28.75
C THR A 38 32.06 20.91 29.84
N ARG A 39 33.09 20.04 29.93
CA ARG A 39 33.12 18.92 30.88
C ARG A 39 33.70 19.34 32.23
N ARG A 40 33.04 18.89 33.30
CA ARG A 40 33.56 19.02 34.66
C ARG A 40 34.57 17.90 34.89
N ILE A 41 35.77 18.29 35.33
CA ILE A 41 36.87 17.36 35.64
C ILE A 41 37.26 17.52 37.08
N ASP A 42 37.29 16.42 37.83
CA ASP A 42 37.60 16.44 39.24
C ASP A 42 39.03 16.96 39.43
N GLY A 43 39.19 17.89 40.40
CA GLY A 43 40.47 18.58 40.66
C GLY A 43 40.75 19.84 39.82
N PHE A 44 39.89 20.19 38.86
CA PHE A 44 40.05 21.38 38.05
C PHE A 44 38.79 22.25 37.99
N ARG A 45 38.97 23.55 38.00
CA ARG A 45 37.89 24.49 37.73
C ARG A 45 37.39 24.31 36.27
N PRO A 46 36.07 24.34 35.99
CA PRO A 46 35.55 24.24 34.66
C PRO A 46 36.27 25.10 33.62
N GLY A 47 36.72 24.51 32.53
CA GLY A 47 37.49 25.18 31.46
C GLY A 47 38.99 25.43 31.75
N LYS A 48 39.53 24.93 32.88
CA LYS A 48 40.95 25.11 33.26
C LYS A 48 41.76 23.82 33.30
N ALA A 49 41.19 22.67 32.95
CA ALA A 49 41.93 21.42 32.86
C ALA A 49 42.93 21.46 31.68
N PRO A 50 44.20 21.02 31.89
CA PRO A 50 45.19 20.94 30.81
C PRO A 50 44.70 19.96 29.70
N VAL A 51 44.93 20.34 28.42
CA VAL A 51 44.52 19.55 27.26
C VAL A 51 45.07 18.12 27.29
N ALA A 52 46.26 17.92 27.86
CA ALA A 52 46.87 16.59 28.03
C ALA A 52 46.01 15.65 28.90
N ILE A 53 45.41 16.18 29.98
CA ILE A 53 44.51 15.40 30.85
C ILE A 53 43.21 15.08 30.11
N ILE A 54 42.66 16.09 29.39
CA ILE A 54 41.46 15.89 28.55
C ILE A 54 41.71 14.81 27.49
N LYS A 55 42.86 14.87 26.81
CA LYS A 55 43.26 13.89 25.79
C LYS A 55 43.37 12.47 26.40
N LYS A 56 43.93 12.36 27.63
CA LYS A 56 44.01 11.04 28.31
C LYS A 56 42.65 10.49 28.69
N MET A 57 41.71 11.34 29.11
CA MET A 57 40.39 10.91 29.60
C MET A 57 39.37 10.73 28.48
N PHE A 58 39.40 11.60 27.47
CA PHE A 58 38.36 11.69 26.44
C PHE A 58 38.91 11.56 25.02
N GLY A 59 40.18 11.23 24.84
CA GLY A 59 40.83 11.18 23.52
C GLY A 59 40.13 10.18 22.59
N ALA A 60 39.86 8.96 23.06
CA ALA A 60 39.17 7.95 22.26
C ALA A 60 37.76 8.40 21.80
N MET A 61 37.01 9.04 22.71
CA MET A 61 35.69 9.58 22.41
C MET A 61 35.76 10.75 21.40
N ALA A 62 36.76 11.65 21.56
CA ALA A 62 36.99 12.75 20.65
C ALA A 62 37.37 12.26 19.25
N HIS A 63 38.24 11.25 19.16
CA HIS A 63 38.61 10.63 17.88
C HIS A 63 37.41 9.97 17.20
N ALA A 64 36.61 9.17 17.92
CA ALA A 64 35.40 8.53 17.37
C ALA A 64 34.42 9.56 16.82
N ARG A 65 34.12 10.61 17.61
CA ARG A 65 33.20 11.67 17.17
C ARG A 65 33.73 12.45 15.97
N VAL A 66 34.99 12.76 15.92
CA VAL A 66 35.62 13.43 14.77
C VAL A 66 35.63 12.51 13.55
N ALA A 67 35.86 11.21 13.73
CA ALA A 67 35.74 10.22 12.65
C ALA A 67 34.33 10.25 12.02
N ASP A 68 33.30 10.15 12.85
CA ASP A 68 31.90 10.14 12.39
C ASP A 68 31.54 11.43 11.63
N GLU A 69 31.92 12.61 12.20
CA GLU A 69 31.68 13.90 11.58
C GLU A 69 32.42 14.05 10.24
N MET A 70 33.66 13.58 10.19
CA MET A 70 34.48 13.62 8.97
C MET A 70 33.98 12.63 7.91
N MET A 71 33.59 11.43 8.29
CA MET A 71 33.03 10.47 7.35
C MET A 71 31.80 11.03 6.68
N GLN A 72 30.82 11.54 7.44
CA GLN A 72 29.60 12.11 6.89
C GLN A 72 29.87 13.31 5.98
N SER A 73 30.67 14.30 6.46
CA SER A 73 30.90 15.53 5.71
C SER A 73 31.72 15.31 4.44
N ASN A 74 32.73 14.44 4.47
CA ASN A 74 33.57 14.17 3.30
C ASN A 74 32.90 13.20 2.31
N PHE A 75 32.05 12.27 2.78
CA PHE A 75 31.22 11.46 1.91
C PHE A 75 30.27 12.32 1.07
N ILE A 76 29.53 13.24 1.72
CA ILE A 76 28.62 14.16 1.01
C ILE A 76 29.37 14.97 -0.05
N LYS A 77 30.55 15.50 0.28
CA LYS A 77 31.37 16.22 -0.70
C LYS A 77 31.80 15.32 -1.85
N ALA A 78 32.26 14.11 -1.54
CA ALA A 78 32.73 13.15 -2.53
C ALA A 78 31.64 12.74 -3.53
N ILE A 79 30.40 12.47 -3.05
CA ILE A 79 29.28 12.12 -3.94
C ILE A 79 28.88 13.29 -4.85
N ILE A 80 28.89 14.54 -4.34
CA ILE A 80 28.60 15.74 -5.14
C ILE A 80 29.67 15.97 -6.22
N GLU A 81 30.95 15.93 -5.83
CA GLU A 81 32.08 16.13 -6.77
C GLU A 81 32.12 15.08 -7.87
N ASN A 82 31.77 13.83 -7.56
CA ASN A 82 31.76 12.71 -8.53
C ASN A 82 30.40 12.49 -9.18
N LYS A 83 29.40 13.36 -8.93
CA LYS A 83 28.02 13.27 -9.48
C LYS A 83 27.37 11.90 -9.26
N LEU A 84 27.60 11.30 -8.10
CA LEU A 84 27.00 10.03 -7.71
C LEU A 84 25.66 10.27 -7.01
N SER A 85 24.68 9.40 -7.28
CA SER A 85 23.36 9.43 -6.68
C SER A 85 23.13 8.16 -5.85
N PRO A 86 23.44 8.17 -4.54
CA PRO A 86 23.23 7.01 -3.68
C PRO A 86 21.76 6.62 -3.60
N ALA A 87 21.47 5.32 -3.72
CA ALA A 87 20.13 4.77 -3.60
C ALA A 87 19.76 4.37 -2.14
N GLY A 88 20.71 4.53 -1.22
CA GLY A 88 20.49 4.23 0.21
C GLY A 88 21.65 4.73 1.05
N ALA A 89 21.58 4.43 2.36
CA ALA A 89 22.65 4.79 3.28
C ALA A 89 23.92 4.00 2.96
N PRO A 90 25.12 4.65 2.96
CA PRO A 90 26.39 3.97 2.76
C PRO A 90 26.77 3.13 3.98
N THR A 91 27.43 2.00 3.72
CA THR A 91 28.19 1.28 4.76
C THR A 91 29.56 1.91 4.87
N MET A 92 29.87 2.44 6.07
CA MET A 92 31.15 3.10 6.34
C MET A 92 32.10 2.13 7.05
N ASP A 93 33.33 2.04 6.54
CA ASP A 93 34.41 1.24 7.14
C ASP A 93 35.63 2.15 7.40
N PRO A 94 35.76 2.72 8.62
CA PRO A 94 36.83 3.63 8.96
C PRO A 94 38.10 2.89 9.37
N LYS A 95 39.25 3.36 8.93
CA LYS A 95 40.53 3.04 9.57
C LYS A 95 40.68 3.84 10.88
N GLU A 96 41.48 3.32 11.80
CA GLU A 96 41.76 3.99 13.07
C GLU A 96 42.41 5.36 12.85
N ILE A 97 41.86 6.41 13.48
CA ILE A 97 42.52 7.74 13.50
C ILE A 97 43.76 7.70 14.38
N LYS A 98 44.94 8.00 13.78
CA LYS A 98 46.21 8.14 14.48
C LYS A 98 46.74 9.55 14.29
N GLU A 99 47.30 10.12 15.36
CA GLU A 99 47.90 11.47 15.36
C GLU A 99 49.00 11.58 14.31
N GLY A 100 48.93 12.60 13.48
CA GLY A 100 49.92 12.85 12.42
C GLY A 100 49.81 11.91 11.21
N GLN A 101 48.75 11.10 11.12
CA GLN A 101 48.48 10.23 9.96
C GLN A 101 47.19 10.68 9.26
N ASP A 102 47.15 10.46 7.95
CA ASP A 102 45.95 10.66 7.18
C ASP A 102 44.86 9.71 7.64
N PHE A 103 43.63 10.20 7.69
CA PHE A 103 42.44 9.38 8.00
C PHE A 103 41.83 8.88 6.71
N GLU A 104 41.82 7.58 6.57
CA GLU A 104 41.23 6.89 5.45
C GLU A 104 39.99 6.11 5.89
N PHE A 105 38.93 6.20 5.12
CA PHE A 105 37.73 5.37 5.29
C PHE A 105 37.16 4.98 3.95
N THR A 106 36.44 3.88 3.95
CA THR A 106 35.75 3.37 2.76
C THR A 106 34.25 3.50 2.95
N ALA A 107 33.56 4.00 1.94
CA ALA A 107 32.10 4.05 1.89
C ALA A 107 31.62 3.16 0.74
N THR A 108 30.82 2.14 1.06
CA THR A 108 30.23 1.24 0.09
C THR A 108 28.72 1.50 0.03
N PHE A 109 28.18 1.73 -1.16
CA PHE A 109 26.76 2.03 -1.39
C PHE A 109 26.37 1.68 -2.81
N GLU A 110 25.07 1.55 -3.04
CA GLU A 110 24.50 1.39 -4.38
C GLU A 110 24.09 2.74 -4.96
N VAL A 111 24.23 2.88 -6.27
CA VAL A 111 23.74 4.06 -7.01
C VAL A 111 22.49 3.71 -7.80
N TYR A 112 21.68 4.71 -8.13
CA TYR A 112 20.63 4.53 -9.12
C TYR A 112 21.22 4.21 -10.48
N PRO A 113 20.60 3.27 -11.25
CA PRO A 113 21.05 2.95 -12.59
C PRO A 113 20.92 4.14 -13.53
N GLU A 114 21.84 4.27 -14.46
CA GLU A 114 21.73 5.18 -15.59
C GLU A 114 21.11 4.40 -16.77
N PHE A 115 19.98 4.86 -17.27
CA PHE A 115 19.25 4.24 -18.38
C PHE A 115 18.43 5.31 -19.11
N GLU A 116 18.00 4.98 -20.29
CA GLU A 116 17.03 5.76 -21.07
C GLU A 116 15.81 4.86 -21.35
N VAL A 117 14.63 5.39 -21.08
CA VAL A 117 13.38 4.68 -21.36
C VAL A 117 13.17 4.60 -22.88
N ALA A 118 12.93 3.38 -23.35
CA ALA A 118 12.68 3.09 -24.76
C ALA A 118 11.39 2.27 -24.93
N GLY A 119 10.98 2.09 -26.19
CA GLY A 119 9.90 1.17 -26.55
C GLY A 119 8.49 1.63 -26.17
N LEU A 120 8.26 2.91 -25.94
CA LEU A 120 6.91 3.42 -25.62
C LEU A 120 5.89 3.11 -26.73
N GLU A 121 6.34 3.08 -27.99
CA GLU A 121 5.49 2.75 -29.14
C GLU A 121 5.15 1.25 -29.23
N THR A 122 5.84 0.41 -28.50
CA THR A 122 5.57 -1.05 -28.44
C THR A 122 4.56 -1.43 -27.38
N ILE A 123 4.24 -0.51 -26.48
CA ILE A 123 3.27 -0.73 -25.41
C ILE A 123 1.89 -0.92 -26.04
N LYS A 124 1.23 -2.04 -25.71
CA LYS A 124 -0.12 -2.35 -26.15
C LYS A 124 -1.09 -2.09 -25.02
N VAL A 125 -2.14 -1.31 -25.29
CA VAL A 125 -3.16 -0.96 -24.32
C VAL A 125 -4.53 -1.32 -24.88
N GLU A 126 -5.24 -2.24 -24.21
CA GLU A 126 -6.65 -2.47 -24.46
C GLU A 126 -7.45 -1.50 -23.57
N LYS A 127 -7.85 -0.37 -24.13
CA LYS A 127 -8.63 0.65 -23.41
C LYS A 127 -10.06 0.15 -23.25
N PRO A 128 -10.50 -0.22 -22.04
CA PRO A 128 -11.87 -0.65 -21.82
C PRO A 128 -12.82 0.53 -22.00
N VAL A 129 -13.93 0.29 -22.70
CA VAL A 129 -15.02 1.26 -22.88
C VAL A 129 -16.28 0.64 -22.30
N ALA A 130 -16.85 1.30 -21.31
CA ALA A 130 -18.10 0.88 -20.66
C ALA A 130 -18.96 2.11 -20.35
N THR A 131 -20.25 1.90 -20.28
CA THR A 131 -21.24 2.92 -19.87
C THR A 131 -22.20 2.32 -18.87
N VAL A 132 -22.70 3.13 -17.95
CA VAL A 132 -23.75 2.70 -17.00
C VAL A 132 -25.09 2.61 -17.73
N LYS A 133 -25.60 1.41 -17.87
CA LYS A 133 -26.93 1.14 -18.48
C LYS A 133 -28.04 1.23 -17.42
N ASP A 134 -29.26 1.32 -17.87
CA ASP A 134 -30.43 1.35 -16.97
C ASP A 134 -30.56 0.03 -16.17
N GLU A 135 -30.12 -1.08 -16.73
CA GLU A 135 -30.08 -2.37 -16.04
C GLU A 135 -29.07 -2.35 -14.87
N ASP A 136 -27.89 -1.79 -15.09
CA ASP A 136 -26.84 -1.65 -14.04
C ASP A 136 -27.37 -0.80 -12.88
N LEU A 137 -28.06 0.32 -13.22
CA LEU A 137 -28.69 1.18 -12.23
C LEU A 137 -29.78 0.45 -11.44
N ALA A 138 -30.63 -0.34 -12.13
CA ALA A 138 -31.67 -1.12 -11.48
C ALA A 138 -31.07 -2.16 -10.50
N ASN A 139 -30.03 -2.85 -10.92
CA ASN A 139 -29.29 -3.81 -10.09
C ASN A 139 -28.66 -3.13 -8.85
N MET A 140 -28.10 -1.94 -9.02
CA MET A 140 -27.53 -1.17 -7.90
C MET A 140 -28.62 -0.74 -6.92
N ILE A 141 -29.74 -0.23 -7.40
CA ILE A 141 -30.90 0.13 -6.55
C ILE A 141 -31.43 -1.10 -5.79
N ASP A 142 -31.53 -2.27 -6.45
CA ASP A 142 -31.91 -3.51 -5.77
C ASP A 142 -30.88 -3.96 -4.73
N THR A 143 -29.61 -3.76 -4.99
CA THR A 143 -28.54 -4.00 -4.01
C THR A 143 -28.69 -3.11 -2.78
N LEU A 144 -28.96 -1.80 -2.97
CA LEU A 144 -29.24 -0.88 -1.88
C LEU A 144 -30.47 -1.29 -1.07
N ARG A 145 -31.54 -1.75 -1.76
CA ARG A 145 -32.74 -2.28 -1.08
C ARG A 145 -32.42 -3.53 -0.27
N LYS A 146 -31.61 -4.46 -0.81
CA LYS A 146 -31.19 -5.68 -0.13
C LYS A 146 -30.36 -5.39 1.13
N GLN A 147 -29.50 -4.38 1.10
CA GLN A 147 -28.73 -3.96 2.28
C GLN A 147 -29.61 -3.45 3.43
N HIS A 148 -30.75 -2.86 3.09
CA HIS A 148 -31.74 -2.32 4.05
C HIS A 148 -32.99 -3.22 4.22
N ALA A 149 -32.92 -4.44 3.71
CA ALA A 149 -34.05 -5.38 3.83
C ALA A 149 -34.28 -5.81 5.28
N THR A 150 -35.52 -6.04 5.61
CA THR A 150 -35.96 -6.68 6.84
C THR A 150 -36.24 -8.16 6.62
N TRP A 151 -36.29 -8.91 7.69
CA TRP A 151 -36.57 -10.34 7.63
C TRP A 151 -37.91 -10.62 8.32
N ALA A 152 -38.74 -11.38 7.67
CA ALA A 152 -40.03 -11.82 8.23
C ALA A 152 -40.12 -13.34 8.26
N ASP A 153 -40.77 -13.84 9.30
CA ASP A 153 -41.01 -15.27 9.44
C ASP A 153 -41.84 -15.81 8.26
N ALA A 154 -41.36 -16.89 7.68
CA ALA A 154 -42.01 -17.53 6.55
C ALA A 154 -42.26 -19.01 6.88
N ASP A 155 -43.52 -19.44 6.79
CA ASP A 155 -43.91 -20.86 6.94
C ASP A 155 -43.81 -21.58 5.58
N VAL A 156 -42.62 -21.54 5.00
CA VAL A 156 -42.31 -22.15 3.73
C VAL A 156 -41.01 -22.95 3.84
N ALA A 157 -40.77 -23.79 2.81
CA ALA A 157 -39.48 -24.48 2.72
C ALA A 157 -38.35 -23.49 2.43
N ALA A 158 -37.20 -23.68 3.08
CA ALA A 158 -36.01 -22.86 2.90
C ALA A 158 -35.55 -22.87 1.44
N ALA A 159 -35.30 -21.69 0.89
CA ALA A 159 -34.90 -21.47 -0.49
C ALA A 159 -33.73 -20.47 -0.56
N ASN A 160 -33.10 -20.39 -1.73
CA ASN A 160 -32.03 -19.46 -1.98
C ASN A 160 -32.46 -18.01 -1.70
N GLY A 161 -31.62 -17.22 -1.02
CA GLY A 161 -31.90 -15.85 -0.61
C GLY A 161 -32.66 -15.73 0.71
N MET A 162 -33.16 -16.82 1.30
CA MET A 162 -33.82 -16.82 2.62
C MET A 162 -32.79 -16.90 3.75
N ARG A 163 -33.11 -16.32 4.90
CA ARG A 163 -32.35 -16.47 6.14
C ARG A 163 -32.93 -17.62 6.96
N VAL A 164 -32.07 -18.51 7.39
CA VAL A 164 -32.43 -19.60 8.28
C VAL A 164 -31.74 -19.41 9.63
N THR A 165 -32.47 -19.73 10.70
CA THR A 165 -31.87 -19.87 12.04
C THR A 165 -31.85 -21.35 12.37
N MET A 166 -30.70 -21.90 12.74
CA MET A 166 -30.52 -23.32 12.98
C MET A 166 -29.52 -23.60 14.08
N ASP A 167 -29.68 -24.76 14.71
CA ASP A 167 -28.66 -25.37 15.56
C ASP A 167 -27.97 -26.48 14.77
N PHE A 168 -26.68 -26.66 15.01
CA PHE A 168 -25.96 -27.79 14.46
C PHE A 168 -24.83 -28.26 15.37
N VAL A 169 -24.51 -29.55 15.27
CA VAL A 169 -23.37 -30.17 15.91
C VAL A 169 -22.64 -31.02 14.86
N GLY A 170 -21.40 -30.61 14.58
CA GLY A 170 -20.49 -31.26 13.63
C GLY A 170 -19.69 -32.38 14.27
N SER A 171 -19.55 -33.48 13.58
CA SER A 171 -18.73 -34.61 13.95
C SER A 171 -17.92 -35.15 12.77
N ILE A 172 -16.74 -35.67 13.05
CA ILE A 172 -15.86 -36.38 12.10
C ILE A 172 -15.59 -37.75 12.70
N ASP A 173 -15.85 -38.80 11.96
CA ASP A 173 -15.72 -40.20 12.43
C ASP A 173 -16.50 -40.49 13.73
N GLY A 174 -17.55 -39.71 14.02
CA GLY A 174 -18.40 -39.83 15.20
C GLY A 174 -17.95 -39.04 16.41
N GLU A 175 -16.84 -38.32 16.33
CA GLU A 175 -16.34 -37.44 17.38
C GLU A 175 -16.62 -35.95 17.04
N GLU A 176 -17.12 -35.17 18.01
CA GLU A 176 -17.32 -33.74 17.86
C GLU A 176 -15.97 -33.03 17.77
N PHE A 177 -15.90 -31.98 16.93
CA PHE A 177 -14.68 -31.18 16.77
C PHE A 177 -14.90 -29.72 17.18
N ASP A 178 -13.82 -29.08 17.62
CA ASP A 178 -13.83 -27.67 18.05
C ASP A 178 -14.28 -26.73 16.91
N GLY A 179 -15.27 -25.87 17.19
CA GLY A 179 -15.87 -24.98 16.20
C GLY A 179 -16.96 -25.62 15.34
N GLY A 180 -17.26 -26.94 15.55
CA GLY A 180 -18.31 -27.64 14.81
C GLY A 180 -19.72 -27.43 15.38
N LYS A 181 -19.89 -26.76 16.52
CA LYS A 181 -21.20 -26.58 17.17
C LYS A 181 -21.61 -25.11 17.18
N ALA A 182 -22.87 -24.85 16.82
CA ALA A 182 -23.51 -23.56 17.00
C ALA A 182 -24.99 -23.72 17.35
N GLU A 183 -25.51 -22.79 18.15
CA GLU A 183 -26.92 -22.69 18.53
C GLU A 183 -27.46 -21.32 18.09
N GLY A 184 -28.67 -21.27 17.51
CA GLY A 184 -29.29 -20.06 16.98
C GLY A 184 -28.48 -19.40 15.85
N PHE A 185 -27.75 -20.18 15.08
CA PHE A 185 -26.91 -19.67 13.99
C PHE A 185 -27.76 -19.15 12.84
N ASN A 186 -27.51 -17.90 12.43
CA ASN A 186 -28.19 -17.26 11.32
C ASN A 186 -27.38 -17.39 10.03
N LEU A 187 -27.98 -17.97 9.01
CA LEU A 187 -27.38 -18.20 7.70
C LEU A 187 -28.31 -17.72 6.60
N VAL A 188 -27.79 -16.94 5.66
CA VAL A 188 -28.49 -16.61 4.41
C VAL A 188 -28.09 -17.62 3.36
N LEU A 189 -29.04 -18.38 2.85
CA LEU A 189 -28.80 -19.44 1.87
C LEU A 189 -28.44 -18.87 0.50
N GLY A 190 -27.43 -19.42 -0.13
CA GLY A 190 -26.88 -18.95 -1.40
C GLY A 190 -25.85 -17.83 -1.30
N ALA A 191 -25.49 -17.42 -0.08
CA ALA A 191 -24.44 -16.43 0.14
C ALA A 191 -23.02 -17.01 0.04
N GLY A 192 -22.87 -18.33 -0.03
CA GLY A 192 -21.57 -19.01 -0.14
C GLY A 192 -20.66 -18.82 1.08
N ARG A 193 -21.26 -18.62 2.27
CA ARG A 193 -20.49 -18.39 3.52
C ARG A 193 -20.07 -19.67 4.22
N MET A 194 -20.69 -20.78 3.85
CA MET A 194 -20.40 -22.10 4.44
C MET A 194 -19.59 -22.95 3.46
N ILE A 195 -19.07 -24.07 3.96
CA ILE A 195 -18.37 -25.05 3.12
C ILE A 195 -19.30 -25.58 2.02
N PRO A 196 -18.76 -25.90 0.83
CA PRO A 196 -19.57 -26.36 -0.30
C PRO A 196 -20.49 -27.52 0.07
N GLY A 197 -21.76 -27.44 -0.37
CA GLY A 197 -22.79 -28.43 -0.10
C GLY A 197 -23.56 -28.23 1.20
N PHE A 198 -23.08 -27.43 2.14
CA PHE A 198 -23.75 -27.19 3.42
C PHE A 198 -25.08 -26.43 3.23
N GLU A 199 -25.04 -25.33 2.48
CA GLU A 199 -26.24 -24.52 2.19
C GLU A 199 -27.25 -25.29 1.32
N ASP A 200 -26.76 -26.08 0.36
CA ASP A 200 -27.60 -26.89 -0.53
C ASP A 200 -28.40 -27.95 0.25
N ALA A 201 -27.83 -28.55 1.27
CA ALA A 201 -28.47 -29.57 2.10
C ALA A 201 -29.65 -29.02 2.95
N ILE A 202 -29.68 -27.70 3.18
CA ILE A 202 -30.73 -27.00 3.92
C ILE A 202 -31.90 -26.64 3.00
N MET A 203 -31.65 -26.48 1.70
CA MET A 203 -32.72 -26.12 0.75
C MET A 203 -33.84 -27.15 0.76
N GLY A 204 -35.08 -26.68 0.78
CA GLY A 204 -36.29 -27.52 0.83
C GLY A 204 -36.71 -27.99 2.24
N LYS A 205 -35.91 -27.72 3.29
CA LYS A 205 -36.26 -28.00 4.69
C LYS A 205 -37.19 -26.94 5.27
N LYS A 206 -37.96 -27.28 6.28
CA LYS A 206 -38.90 -26.39 6.96
C LYS A 206 -38.47 -26.16 8.42
N ALA A 207 -38.97 -25.10 9.00
CA ALA A 207 -38.82 -24.86 10.43
C ALA A 207 -39.32 -26.05 11.25
N GLY A 208 -38.52 -26.53 12.20
CA GLY A 208 -38.76 -27.72 13.01
C GLY A 208 -38.12 -29.01 12.47
N ASP A 209 -37.64 -29.04 11.22
CA ASP A 209 -37.00 -30.24 10.66
C ASP A 209 -35.65 -30.51 11.33
N GLU A 210 -35.42 -31.80 11.62
CA GLU A 210 -34.12 -32.32 12.07
C GLU A 210 -33.52 -33.19 10.96
N PHE A 211 -32.27 -32.92 10.57
CA PHE A 211 -31.61 -33.62 9.48
C PHE A 211 -30.09 -33.61 9.66
N THR A 212 -29.42 -34.46 8.90
CA THR A 212 -27.94 -34.49 8.91
C THR A 212 -27.43 -33.93 7.58
N ILE A 213 -26.45 -33.02 7.69
CA ILE A 213 -25.72 -32.48 6.55
C ILE A 213 -24.41 -33.25 6.44
N GLU A 214 -24.14 -33.87 5.31
CA GLU A 214 -22.90 -34.57 5.01
C GLU A 214 -22.13 -33.77 3.98
N VAL A 215 -20.91 -33.28 4.37
CA VAL A 215 -20.06 -32.44 3.53
C VAL A 215 -18.60 -32.75 3.74
N THR A 216 -17.80 -32.46 2.73
CA THR A 216 -16.34 -32.61 2.80
C THR A 216 -15.68 -31.25 2.90
N PHE A 217 -14.80 -31.06 3.85
CA PHE A 217 -14.00 -29.84 3.96
C PHE A 217 -13.08 -29.70 2.74
N PRO A 218 -12.95 -28.49 2.17
CA PRO A 218 -12.01 -28.23 1.09
C PRO A 218 -10.56 -28.59 1.47
N ALA A 219 -9.75 -28.99 0.48
CA ALA A 219 -8.34 -29.34 0.69
C ALA A 219 -7.47 -28.15 1.14
N ASP A 220 -7.91 -26.94 0.84
CA ASP A 220 -7.29 -25.65 1.20
C ASP A 220 -7.93 -24.98 2.43
N TYR A 221 -8.75 -25.73 3.19
CA TYR A 221 -9.40 -25.18 4.39
C TYR A 221 -8.39 -24.68 5.39
N HIS A 222 -8.67 -23.55 6.06
CA HIS A 222 -7.74 -22.87 6.96
C HIS A 222 -7.30 -23.71 8.18
N ALA A 223 -8.15 -24.64 8.68
CA ALA A 223 -7.81 -25.53 9.79
C ALA A 223 -7.21 -26.85 9.25
N GLU A 224 -5.92 -27.06 9.48
CA GLU A 224 -5.18 -28.21 8.96
C GLU A 224 -5.75 -29.57 9.37
N ASN A 225 -6.29 -29.65 10.59
CA ASN A 225 -6.90 -30.86 11.14
C ASN A 225 -8.23 -31.25 10.50
N LEU A 226 -8.84 -30.35 9.72
CA LEU A 226 -10.13 -30.55 9.05
C LEU A 226 -10.02 -30.71 7.54
N LYS A 227 -8.89 -30.34 6.92
CA LYS A 227 -8.68 -30.40 5.47
C LYS A 227 -9.03 -31.75 4.87
N GLY A 228 -9.90 -31.75 3.85
CA GLY A 228 -10.27 -32.94 3.08
C GLY A 228 -11.04 -34.00 3.85
N LYS A 229 -11.45 -33.75 5.11
CA LYS A 229 -12.21 -34.71 5.91
C LYS A 229 -13.70 -34.60 5.66
N GLU A 230 -14.38 -35.75 5.68
CA GLU A 230 -15.84 -35.83 5.67
C GLU A 230 -16.38 -35.49 7.06
N ALA A 231 -17.36 -34.59 7.12
CA ALA A 231 -18.01 -34.18 8.36
C ALA A 231 -19.54 -34.36 8.24
N LYS A 232 -20.12 -34.72 9.37
CA LYS A 232 -21.58 -34.85 9.51
C LYS A 232 -22.06 -33.83 10.54
N PHE A 233 -23.01 -32.99 10.13
CA PHE A 233 -23.63 -32.01 11.02
C PHE A 233 -25.06 -32.43 11.33
N ALA A 234 -25.32 -32.87 12.55
CA ALA A 234 -26.65 -33.04 13.06
C ALA A 234 -27.27 -31.67 13.25
N SER A 235 -28.28 -31.36 12.46
CA SER A 235 -28.82 -30.01 12.33
C SER A 235 -30.31 -29.96 12.63
N LYS A 236 -30.75 -28.87 13.24
CA LYS A 236 -32.15 -28.56 13.50
C LYS A 236 -32.47 -27.17 12.99
N LEU A 237 -33.43 -27.08 12.08
CA LEU A 237 -33.89 -25.81 11.54
C LEU A 237 -34.92 -25.21 12.50
N ILE A 238 -34.63 -24.04 13.08
CA ILE A 238 -35.50 -23.39 14.05
C ILE A 238 -36.49 -22.47 13.34
N LYS A 239 -36.01 -21.70 12.35
CA LYS A 239 -36.78 -20.63 11.73
C LYS A 239 -36.35 -20.46 10.28
N VAL A 240 -37.30 -20.14 9.44
CA VAL A 240 -37.10 -19.72 8.06
C VAL A 240 -37.66 -18.30 7.91
N GLU A 241 -36.90 -17.41 7.34
CA GLU A 241 -37.28 -16.02 7.13
C GLU A 241 -37.04 -15.61 5.69
N GLU A 242 -38.02 -14.92 5.11
CA GLU A 242 -37.88 -14.32 3.80
C GLU A 242 -37.36 -12.85 3.90
N GLN A 243 -36.61 -12.46 2.92
CA GLN A 243 -36.10 -11.11 2.81
C GLN A 243 -37.21 -10.18 2.26
N ILE A 244 -37.65 -9.22 3.07
CA ILE A 244 -38.59 -8.19 2.64
C ILE A 244 -37.78 -6.97 2.21
N LEU A 245 -37.78 -6.72 0.89
CA LEU A 245 -37.12 -5.53 0.32
C LEU A 245 -37.99 -4.30 0.61
N PRO A 246 -37.43 -3.24 1.21
CA PRO A 246 -38.17 -2.00 1.42
C PRO A 246 -38.63 -1.43 0.07
N GLU A 247 -39.81 -0.87 0.03
CA GLU A 247 -40.26 -0.08 -1.11
C GLU A 247 -39.44 1.23 -1.18
N LEU A 248 -39.33 1.78 -2.38
CA LEU A 248 -38.66 3.08 -2.61
C LEU A 248 -39.59 4.21 -2.15
N THR A 249 -39.82 4.29 -0.85
CA THR A 249 -40.62 5.34 -0.22
C THR A 249 -39.79 6.59 0.02
N GLU A 250 -40.48 7.71 0.25
CA GLU A 250 -39.83 8.97 0.63
C GLU A 250 -38.90 8.80 1.85
N GLU A 251 -39.32 8.04 2.86
CA GLU A 251 -38.50 7.75 4.05
C GLU A 251 -37.24 6.95 3.73
N PHE A 252 -37.37 5.97 2.81
CA PHE A 252 -36.22 5.18 2.37
C PHE A 252 -35.21 6.06 1.62
N VAL A 253 -35.69 6.90 0.72
CA VAL A 253 -34.86 7.81 -0.08
C VAL A 253 -34.12 8.83 0.80
N LYS A 254 -34.78 9.36 1.83
CA LYS A 254 -34.17 10.31 2.79
C LYS A 254 -33.00 9.72 3.58
N ARG A 255 -32.93 8.39 3.77
CA ARG A 255 -31.79 7.74 4.40
C ARG A 255 -30.48 7.88 3.62
N PHE A 256 -30.58 8.15 2.34
CA PHE A 256 -29.43 8.38 1.45
C PHE A 256 -29.08 9.87 1.27
N GLY A 257 -29.62 10.74 2.13
CA GLY A 257 -29.34 12.19 2.10
C GLY A 257 -30.13 12.98 1.06
N ILE A 258 -31.14 12.36 0.42
CA ILE A 258 -32.01 13.02 -0.56
C ILE A 258 -33.18 13.66 0.21
N GLU A 259 -33.05 14.91 0.60
CA GLU A 259 -34.04 15.62 1.43
C GLU A 259 -35.44 15.69 0.80
N SER A 260 -35.52 15.79 -0.53
CA SER A 260 -36.78 15.81 -1.27
C SER A 260 -37.57 14.50 -1.18
N GLY A 261 -36.92 13.38 -0.86
CA GLY A 261 -37.52 12.05 -0.89
C GLY A 261 -37.84 11.54 -2.32
N SER A 262 -37.35 12.22 -3.37
CA SER A 262 -37.63 11.85 -4.76
C SER A 262 -36.82 10.63 -5.20
N VAL A 263 -37.50 9.61 -5.69
CA VAL A 263 -36.90 8.39 -6.26
C VAL A 263 -36.09 8.71 -7.51
N GLU A 264 -36.53 9.66 -8.30
CA GLU A 264 -35.82 10.11 -9.50
C GLU A 264 -34.49 10.78 -9.15
N GLU A 265 -34.45 11.59 -8.10
CA GLU A 265 -33.22 12.20 -7.60
C GLU A 265 -32.26 11.14 -7.03
N LEU A 266 -32.77 10.16 -6.28
CA LEU A 266 -31.97 9.03 -5.81
C LEU A 266 -31.33 8.27 -6.99
N LYS A 267 -32.12 7.94 -8.01
CA LYS A 267 -31.60 7.26 -9.22
C LYS A 267 -30.55 8.10 -9.94
N ALA A 268 -30.76 9.42 -10.03
CA ALA A 268 -29.81 10.31 -10.65
C ALA A 268 -28.48 10.38 -9.88
N GLU A 269 -28.55 10.45 -8.54
CA GLU A 269 -27.35 10.49 -7.71
C GLU A 269 -26.61 9.14 -7.70
N VAL A 270 -27.34 8.02 -7.64
CA VAL A 270 -26.74 6.68 -7.77
C VAL A 270 -26.06 6.52 -9.11
N ARG A 271 -26.70 6.92 -10.21
CA ARG A 271 -26.11 6.88 -11.57
C ARG A 271 -24.82 7.70 -11.62
N LYS A 272 -24.85 8.93 -11.14
CA LYS A 272 -23.70 9.82 -11.09
C LYS A 272 -22.53 9.23 -10.30
N ASN A 273 -22.80 8.57 -9.17
CA ASN A 273 -21.81 7.88 -8.39
C ASN A 273 -21.22 6.68 -9.14
N MET A 274 -22.07 5.86 -9.79
CA MET A 274 -21.63 4.74 -10.63
C MET A 274 -20.78 5.19 -11.81
N GLU A 275 -21.15 6.26 -12.49
CA GLU A 275 -20.40 6.84 -13.61
C GLU A 275 -19.03 7.35 -13.15
N ARG A 276 -18.96 7.98 -11.96
CA ARG A 276 -17.70 8.43 -11.36
C ARG A 276 -16.79 7.25 -11.01
N GLU A 277 -17.34 6.21 -10.40
CA GLU A 277 -16.60 4.99 -10.04
C GLU A 277 -16.11 4.26 -11.29
N LEU A 278 -16.97 4.14 -12.31
CA LEU A 278 -16.60 3.58 -13.60
C LEU A 278 -15.47 4.35 -14.27
N ALA A 279 -15.55 5.68 -14.32
CA ALA A 279 -14.51 6.52 -14.92
C ALA A 279 -13.17 6.34 -14.20
N GLN A 280 -13.18 6.24 -12.87
CA GLN A 280 -11.98 5.98 -12.09
C GLN A 280 -11.42 4.58 -12.34
N ALA A 281 -12.27 3.57 -12.39
CA ALA A 281 -11.86 2.18 -12.65
C ALA A 281 -11.27 2.02 -14.07
N LEU A 282 -11.89 2.65 -15.09
CA LEU A 282 -11.37 2.69 -16.45
C LEU A 282 -10.00 3.37 -16.53
N LYS A 283 -9.85 4.53 -15.86
CA LYS A 283 -8.58 5.25 -15.77
C LYS A 283 -7.49 4.40 -15.12
N ASN A 284 -7.81 3.74 -14.00
CA ASN A 284 -6.87 2.89 -13.28
C ASN A 284 -6.44 1.68 -14.14
N SER A 285 -7.40 1.05 -14.86
CA SER A 285 -7.10 -0.07 -15.75
C SER A 285 -6.15 0.33 -16.87
N VAL A 286 -6.36 1.47 -17.52
CA VAL A 286 -5.46 2.00 -18.56
C VAL A 286 -4.09 2.32 -17.97
N LYS A 287 -4.03 3.01 -16.83
CA LYS A 287 -2.79 3.34 -16.12
C LYS A 287 -1.98 2.09 -15.82
N GLU A 288 -2.62 1.05 -15.30
CA GLU A 288 -1.94 -0.20 -14.96
C GLU A 288 -1.36 -0.90 -16.20
N GLN A 289 -2.10 -0.94 -17.30
CA GLN A 289 -1.63 -1.51 -18.56
C GLN A 289 -0.42 -0.74 -19.13
N VAL A 290 -0.47 0.59 -19.10
CA VAL A 290 0.66 1.45 -19.55
C VAL A 290 1.90 1.18 -18.68
N LEU A 291 1.75 1.13 -17.35
CA LEU A 291 2.87 0.88 -16.45
C LEU A 291 3.43 -0.55 -16.60
N ASN A 292 2.58 -1.54 -16.80
CA ASN A 292 3.01 -2.91 -17.05
C ASN A 292 3.80 -2.98 -18.36
N GLY A 293 3.29 -2.38 -19.44
CA GLY A 293 4.00 -2.31 -20.72
C GLY A 293 5.33 -1.56 -20.62
N LEU A 294 5.38 -0.49 -19.82
CA LEU A 294 6.64 0.25 -19.57
C LEU A 294 7.69 -0.65 -18.90
N VAL A 295 7.26 -1.42 -17.87
CA VAL A 295 8.14 -2.36 -17.16
C VAL A 295 8.60 -3.51 -18.05
N GLU A 296 7.72 -4.05 -18.88
CA GLU A 296 8.06 -5.14 -19.82
C GLU A 296 9.05 -4.70 -20.88
N ALA A 297 8.87 -3.47 -21.41
CA ALA A 297 9.76 -2.92 -22.43
C ALA A 297 11.15 -2.51 -21.88
N ASN A 298 11.27 -2.29 -20.57
CA ASN A 298 12.48 -1.74 -19.96
C ASN A 298 12.93 -2.57 -18.76
N GLN A 299 13.88 -3.46 -18.96
CA GLN A 299 14.52 -4.22 -17.89
C GLN A 299 15.72 -3.46 -17.36
N ILE A 300 15.63 -3.00 -16.11
CA ILE A 300 16.68 -2.24 -15.41
C ILE A 300 17.10 -2.95 -14.13
N ASP A 301 18.36 -2.81 -13.76
CA ASP A 301 18.84 -3.26 -12.46
C ASP A 301 18.26 -2.39 -11.35
N LEU A 302 17.88 -3.01 -10.24
CA LEU A 302 17.29 -2.30 -9.10
C LEU A 302 18.29 -2.24 -7.94
N PRO A 303 18.47 -1.06 -7.32
CA PRO A 303 19.25 -0.97 -6.09
C PRO A 303 18.56 -1.74 -4.96
N LYS A 304 19.29 -2.67 -4.34
CA LYS A 304 18.76 -3.48 -3.22
C LYS A 304 18.31 -2.61 -2.05
N ALA A 305 19.06 -1.53 -1.80
CA ALA A 305 18.73 -0.57 -0.76
C ALA A 305 17.35 0.10 -0.98
N ALA A 306 17.02 0.47 -2.22
CA ALA A 306 15.72 1.05 -2.56
C ALA A 306 14.60 0.01 -2.44
N VAL A 307 14.84 -1.23 -2.87
CA VAL A 307 13.87 -2.34 -2.73
C VAL A 307 13.62 -2.63 -1.25
N ALA A 308 14.66 -2.67 -0.40
CA ALA A 308 14.51 -2.89 1.04
C ALA A 308 13.67 -1.79 1.71
N GLN A 309 13.89 -0.51 1.36
CA GLN A 309 13.08 0.60 1.87
C GLN A 309 11.60 0.47 1.46
N GLU A 310 11.33 0.06 0.22
CA GLU A 310 9.96 -0.14 -0.25
C GLU A 310 9.28 -1.34 0.44
N ILE A 311 10.02 -2.42 0.72
CA ILE A 311 9.52 -3.55 1.52
C ILE A 311 9.09 -3.06 2.90
N ASP A 312 9.91 -2.25 3.57
CA ASP A 312 9.57 -1.73 4.90
C ASP A 312 8.34 -0.80 4.85
N ALA A 313 8.22 0.02 3.81
CA ALA A 313 7.03 0.86 3.60
C ALA A 313 5.76 0.01 3.40
N LEU A 314 5.84 -1.04 2.57
CA LEU A 314 4.73 -1.98 2.35
C LEU A 314 4.32 -2.74 3.61
N ARG A 315 5.29 -3.16 4.42
CA ARG A 315 5.05 -3.82 5.73
C ARG A 315 4.30 -2.88 6.68
N GLN A 316 4.73 -1.63 6.77
CA GLN A 316 4.06 -0.61 7.59
C GLN A 316 2.64 -0.34 7.10
N GLN A 317 2.43 -0.24 5.79
CA GLN A 317 1.11 -0.07 5.20
C GLN A 317 0.19 -1.26 5.50
N ALA A 318 0.69 -2.49 5.40
CA ALA A 318 -0.06 -3.70 5.74
C ALA A 318 -0.45 -3.70 7.22
N LEU A 319 0.48 -3.41 8.13
CA LEU A 319 0.21 -3.34 9.57
C LEU A 319 -0.86 -2.28 9.92
N GLN A 320 -0.86 -1.13 9.25
CA GLN A 320 -1.88 -0.10 9.44
C GLN A 320 -3.27 -0.58 8.99
N ARG A 321 -3.37 -1.33 7.89
CA ARG A 321 -4.65 -1.92 7.41
C ARG A 321 -5.22 -2.95 8.40
N PHE A 322 -4.39 -3.71 9.08
CA PHE A 322 -4.81 -4.70 10.09
C PHE A 322 -5.12 -4.11 11.48
N GLY A 323 -5.39 -2.81 11.57
CA GLY A 323 -5.90 -2.16 12.78
C GLY A 323 -4.84 -1.59 13.71
N GLY A 324 -3.68 -1.22 13.20
CA GLY A 324 -2.64 -0.49 13.92
C GLY A 324 -2.38 -1.10 15.30
N PHE A 325 -1.57 -2.12 15.39
CA PHE A 325 -1.16 -2.67 16.69
C PHE A 325 -0.41 -1.58 17.50
N GLN A 326 -1.16 -0.81 18.27
CA GLN A 326 -0.62 0.07 19.32
C GLN A 326 -0.16 -0.78 20.50
N GLY A 327 1.03 -1.35 20.40
CA GLY A 327 1.63 -2.10 21.51
C GLY A 327 2.53 -3.18 20.97
N GLY A 328 3.79 -3.08 21.20
CA GLY A 328 4.99 -3.88 20.96
C GLY A 328 4.96 -5.35 20.47
N ASN A 329 3.85 -5.88 20.02
CA ASN A 329 3.66 -7.25 19.55
C ASN A 329 3.02 -7.31 18.15
N ALA A 330 3.37 -6.39 17.25
CA ALA A 330 2.98 -6.55 15.85
C ALA A 330 3.67 -7.81 15.27
N PRO A 331 2.94 -8.72 14.58
CA PRO A 331 3.56 -9.87 13.94
C PRO A 331 4.58 -9.38 12.90
N GLU A 332 5.77 -9.92 12.93
CA GLU A 332 6.80 -9.62 11.95
C GLU A 332 6.40 -10.28 10.62
N LEU A 333 5.93 -9.46 9.68
CA LEU A 333 5.55 -9.95 8.35
C LEU A 333 6.83 -10.27 7.56
N PRO A 334 7.00 -11.48 6.99
CA PRO A 334 8.19 -11.84 6.21
C PRO A 334 8.41 -10.90 5.02
N ALA A 335 9.67 -10.52 4.78
CA ALA A 335 10.04 -9.61 3.68
C ALA A 335 9.69 -10.19 2.30
N GLU A 336 9.79 -11.51 2.17
CA GLU A 336 9.54 -12.28 0.93
C GLU A 336 8.13 -12.08 0.39
N LEU A 337 7.15 -11.84 1.27
CA LEU A 337 5.76 -11.57 0.86
C LEU A 337 5.61 -10.25 0.08
N PHE A 338 6.52 -9.31 0.28
CA PHE A 338 6.47 -7.98 -0.32
C PHE A 338 7.51 -7.77 -1.42
N GLN A 339 8.46 -8.72 -1.58
CA GLN A 339 9.60 -8.60 -2.48
C GLN A 339 9.19 -8.25 -3.91
N ALA A 340 8.31 -9.04 -4.52
CA ALA A 340 7.88 -8.84 -5.90
C ALA A 340 7.15 -7.50 -6.10
N GLN A 341 6.32 -7.11 -5.14
CA GLN A 341 5.59 -5.86 -5.19
C GLN A 341 6.53 -4.65 -5.02
N ALA A 342 7.51 -4.75 -4.12
CA ALA A 342 8.51 -3.71 -3.91
C ALA A 342 9.39 -3.52 -5.15
N GLU A 343 9.90 -4.60 -5.73
CA GLU A 343 10.69 -4.54 -6.96
C GLU A 343 9.91 -3.89 -8.10
N ARG A 344 8.63 -4.26 -8.28
CA ARG A 344 7.76 -3.65 -9.27
C ARG A 344 7.58 -2.15 -9.02
N ARG A 345 7.30 -1.73 -7.78
CA ARG A 345 7.11 -0.32 -7.43
C ARG A 345 8.37 0.51 -7.63
N VAL A 346 9.53 0.01 -7.20
CA VAL A 346 10.82 0.68 -7.42
C VAL A 346 11.10 0.81 -8.92
N ARG A 347 10.90 -0.26 -9.70
CA ARG A 347 11.10 -0.23 -11.15
C ARG A 347 10.19 0.79 -11.83
N VAL A 348 8.91 0.76 -11.54
CA VAL A 348 7.93 1.74 -12.06
C VAL A 348 8.35 3.17 -11.69
N GLY A 349 8.71 3.40 -10.42
CA GLY A 349 9.14 4.72 -9.96
C GLY A 349 10.36 5.26 -10.71
N LEU A 350 11.36 4.42 -10.94
CA LEU A 350 12.56 4.80 -11.70
C LEU A 350 12.26 5.09 -13.17
N LEU A 351 11.51 4.21 -13.83
CA LEU A 351 11.15 4.36 -15.24
C LEU A 351 10.26 5.59 -15.45
N LEU A 352 9.24 5.75 -14.64
CA LEU A 352 8.34 6.91 -14.72
C LEU A 352 9.08 8.22 -14.41
N GLY A 353 9.97 8.21 -13.40
CA GLY A 353 10.83 9.35 -13.10
C GLY A 353 11.72 9.76 -14.28
N ASP A 354 12.24 8.81 -15.03
CA ASP A 354 13.01 9.09 -16.24
C ASP A 354 12.13 9.68 -17.35
N VAL A 355 10.95 9.13 -17.59
CA VAL A 355 9.97 9.70 -18.54
C VAL A 355 9.64 11.15 -18.19
N ILE A 356 9.37 11.44 -16.92
CA ILE A 356 9.05 12.80 -16.44
C ILE A 356 10.25 13.73 -16.67
N ARG A 357 11.44 13.31 -16.28
CA ARG A 357 12.68 14.09 -16.41
C ARG A 357 13.03 14.38 -17.86
N THR A 358 13.01 13.35 -18.72
CA THR A 358 13.44 13.46 -20.12
C THR A 358 12.45 14.29 -20.94
N ASN A 359 11.16 14.27 -20.60
CA ASN A 359 10.16 15.07 -21.28
C ASN A 359 9.83 16.39 -20.56
N GLU A 360 10.57 16.75 -19.51
CA GLU A 360 10.42 17.99 -18.72
C GLU A 360 8.98 18.23 -18.23
N ILE A 361 8.28 17.15 -17.85
CA ILE A 361 6.87 17.21 -17.44
C ILE A 361 6.78 17.93 -16.10
N LYS A 362 5.99 19.00 -16.07
CA LYS A 362 5.68 19.81 -14.88
C LYS A 362 4.19 19.76 -14.60
N ALA A 363 3.81 19.85 -13.33
CA ALA A 363 2.41 19.88 -12.96
C ALA A 363 1.68 21.04 -13.65
N ASP A 364 0.63 20.72 -14.40
CA ASP A 364 -0.29 21.71 -14.98
C ASP A 364 -1.29 22.14 -13.90
N ASP A 365 -1.36 23.46 -13.65
CA ASP A 365 -2.22 24.02 -12.61
C ASP A 365 -3.72 23.74 -12.87
N ALA A 366 -4.15 23.69 -14.13
CA ALA A 366 -5.52 23.32 -14.47
C ALA A 366 -5.84 21.89 -14.08
N ARG A 367 -4.89 20.96 -14.32
CA ARG A 367 -5.02 19.56 -13.92
C ARG A 367 -4.98 19.40 -12.39
N VAL A 368 -4.10 20.12 -11.70
CA VAL A 368 -4.04 20.13 -10.23
C VAL A 368 -5.39 20.57 -9.65
N ASN A 369 -5.95 21.66 -10.14
CA ASN A 369 -7.27 22.13 -9.70
C ASN A 369 -8.37 21.10 -9.98
N SER A 370 -8.39 20.50 -11.16
CA SER A 370 -9.37 19.47 -11.52
C SER A 370 -9.29 18.24 -10.61
N ILE A 371 -8.08 17.81 -10.20
CA ILE A 371 -7.91 16.72 -9.25
C ILE A 371 -8.47 17.12 -7.87
N ILE A 372 -8.15 18.33 -7.38
CA ILE A 372 -8.67 18.83 -6.10
C ILE A 372 -10.19 18.92 -6.13
N GLU A 373 -10.77 19.47 -7.19
CA GLU A 373 -12.22 19.56 -7.38
C GLU A 373 -12.87 18.17 -7.37
N SER A 374 -12.27 17.21 -8.09
CA SER A 374 -12.76 15.83 -8.10
C SER A 374 -12.72 15.18 -6.71
N MET A 375 -11.66 15.40 -5.92
CA MET A 375 -11.57 14.92 -4.55
C MET A 375 -12.60 15.59 -3.65
N ALA A 376 -12.83 16.87 -3.84
CA ALA A 376 -13.78 17.66 -3.04
C ALA A 376 -15.24 17.24 -3.24
N THR A 377 -15.61 16.66 -4.40
CA THR A 377 -17.00 16.20 -4.66
C THR A 377 -17.50 15.12 -3.70
N ALA A 378 -16.60 14.44 -2.99
CA ALA A 378 -16.96 13.41 -2.02
C ALA A 378 -17.33 13.96 -0.62
N TYR A 379 -17.20 15.27 -0.42
CA TYR A 379 -17.44 15.94 0.87
C TYR A 379 -18.68 16.83 0.83
N GLU A 380 -19.29 17.06 1.99
CA GLU A 380 -20.49 17.90 2.15
C GLU A 380 -20.22 19.37 1.75
N ASP A 381 -19.05 19.90 2.10
CA ASP A 381 -18.61 21.24 1.67
C ASP A 381 -17.36 21.17 0.78
N PRO A 382 -17.52 21.04 -0.54
CA PRO A 382 -16.42 21.01 -1.48
C PRO A 382 -15.51 22.24 -1.44
N LYS A 383 -16.07 23.42 -1.10
CA LYS A 383 -15.30 24.67 -1.09
C LYS A 383 -14.29 24.71 0.05
N GLU A 384 -14.67 24.24 1.23
CA GLU A 384 -13.78 24.18 2.38
C GLU A 384 -12.60 23.23 2.09
N VAL A 385 -12.87 22.09 1.44
CA VAL A 385 -11.84 21.12 1.05
C VAL A 385 -10.88 21.73 0.03
N ILE A 386 -11.38 22.39 -1.01
CA ILE A 386 -10.54 23.05 -2.01
C ILE A 386 -9.63 24.10 -1.35
N GLU A 387 -10.18 24.95 -0.48
CA GLU A 387 -9.40 25.95 0.25
C GLU A 387 -8.34 25.31 1.17
N TYR A 388 -8.67 24.21 1.81
CA TYR A 388 -7.73 23.48 2.67
C TYR A 388 -6.52 22.96 1.87
N TYR A 389 -6.76 22.32 0.71
CA TYR A 389 -5.68 21.86 -0.17
C TYR A 389 -4.83 23.02 -0.69
N GLN A 390 -5.44 24.13 -1.09
CA GLN A 390 -4.71 25.30 -1.59
C GLN A 390 -3.85 26.01 -0.54
N LYS A 391 -4.29 25.98 0.73
CA LYS A 391 -3.55 26.59 1.86
C LYS A 391 -2.47 25.68 2.44
N ASN A 392 -2.55 24.36 2.21
CA ASN A 392 -1.59 23.37 2.73
C ASN A 392 -0.61 22.95 1.64
N GLU A 393 0.63 23.48 1.73
CA GLU A 393 1.67 23.23 0.72
C GLU A 393 2.03 21.74 0.59
N GLN A 394 2.02 20.98 1.68
CA GLN A 394 2.32 19.56 1.65
C GLN A 394 1.25 18.77 0.90
N MET A 395 -0.03 19.07 1.14
CA MET A 395 -1.15 18.46 0.42
C MET A 395 -1.13 18.86 -1.06
N LEU A 396 -0.91 20.14 -1.35
CA LEU A 396 -0.82 20.65 -2.71
C LEU A 396 0.33 19.99 -3.49
N ASN A 397 1.49 19.78 -2.87
CA ASN A 397 2.60 19.07 -3.49
C ASN A 397 2.25 17.59 -3.76
N GLY A 398 1.49 16.94 -2.88
CA GLY A 398 0.96 15.61 -3.15
C GLY A 398 0.10 15.56 -4.40
N VAL A 399 -0.82 16.52 -4.56
CA VAL A 399 -1.67 16.62 -5.75
C VAL A 399 -0.87 16.97 -7.01
N ARG A 400 0.13 17.85 -6.90
CA ARG A 400 1.05 18.14 -8.02
C ARG A 400 1.77 16.90 -8.51
N ASN A 401 2.25 16.06 -7.60
CA ASN A 401 2.89 14.79 -7.98
C ASN A 401 1.92 13.87 -8.72
N LEU A 402 0.67 13.76 -8.26
CA LEU A 402 -0.37 13.02 -8.97
C LEU A 402 -0.65 13.59 -10.37
N ALA A 403 -0.69 14.92 -10.50
CA ALA A 403 -0.90 15.57 -11.80
C ALA A 403 0.25 15.28 -12.76
N VAL A 404 1.50 15.32 -12.28
CA VAL A 404 2.70 14.99 -13.10
C VAL A 404 2.67 13.52 -13.51
N GLU A 405 2.32 12.63 -12.60
CA GLU A 405 2.18 11.19 -12.90
C GLU A 405 1.10 10.96 -13.97
N ASP A 406 -0.07 11.54 -13.82
CA ASP A 406 -1.16 11.46 -14.79
C ASP A 406 -0.74 12.00 -16.17
N GLN A 407 -0.03 13.14 -16.22
CA GLN A 407 0.48 13.70 -17.47
C GLN A 407 1.52 12.80 -18.15
N ALA A 408 2.37 12.12 -17.35
CA ALA A 408 3.32 11.16 -17.88
C ALA A 408 2.61 9.92 -18.45
N ILE A 409 1.56 9.43 -17.79
CA ILE A 409 0.72 8.34 -18.31
C ILE A 409 0.05 8.75 -19.64
N ASP A 410 -0.52 9.95 -19.71
CA ASP A 410 -1.15 10.47 -20.93
C ASP A 410 -0.14 10.58 -22.09
N LEU A 411 1.08 11.05 -21.80
CA LEU A 411 2.16 11.10 -22.80
C LEU A 411 2.52 9.70 -23.31
N MET A 412 2.70 8.74 -22.42
CA MET A 412 3.00 7.36 -22.79
C MET A 412 1.86 6.74 -23.60
N LEU A 413 0.62 6.96 -23.16
CA LEU A 413 -0.58 6.48 -23.85
C LEU A 413 -0.70 7.08 -25.26
N SER A 414 -0.30 8.34 -25.47
CA SER A 414 -0.32 8.98 -26.78
C SER A 414 0.67 8.36 -27.78
N LYS A 415 1.72 7.69 -27.28
CA LYS A 415 2.73 6.98 -28.08
C LYS A 415 2.43 5.50 -28.22
N ALA A 416 1.65 4.92 -27.30
CA ALA A 416 1.31 3.50 -27.23
C ALA A 416 0.33 3.07 -28.36
N GLN A 417 0.29 1.76 -28.59
CA GLN A 417 -0.70 1.14 -29.49
C GLN A 417 -2.00 0.89 -28.72
N VAL A 418 -2.98 1.77 -28.88
CA VAL A 418 -4.23 1.71 -28.16
C VAL A 418 -5.30 1.05 -29.02
N THR A 419 -5.98 0.02 -28.49
CA THR A 419 -7.17 -0.61 -29.04
C THR A 419 -8.33 -0.45 -28.07
N GLU A 420 -9.51 -0.06 -28.55
CA GLU A 420 -10.70 0.02 -27.70
C GLU A 420 -11.40 -1.33 -27.63
N LYS A 421 -11.88 -1.69 -26.44
CA LYS A 421 -12.62 -2.92 -26.17
C LYS A 421 -13.86 -2.61 -25.34
N GLU A 422 -15.04 -2.88 -25.93
CA GLU A 422 -16.28 -2.79 -25.17
C GLU A 422 -16.34 -3.87 -24.10
N VAL A 423 -16.66 -3.48 -22.87
CA VAL A 423 -16.78 -4.35 -21.71
C VAL A 423 -18.03 -3.99 -20.91
N ALA A 424 -18.56 -4.93 -20.13
CA ALA A 424 -19.69 -4.66 -19.27
C ALA A 424 -19.26 -3.84 -18.03
N PHE A 425 -20.19 -3.06 -17.47
CA PHE A 425 -19.97 -2.29 -16.24
C PHE A 425 -19.43 -3.16 -15.12
N ASP A 426 -20.10 -4.27 -14.82
CA ASP A 426 -19.73 -5.20 -13.74
C ASP A 426 -18.34 -5.81 -13.94
N GLU A 427 -17.91 -6.04 -15.18
CA GLU A 427 -16.57 -6.59 -15.47
C GLU A 427 -15.47 -5.60 -15.07
N VAL A 428 -15.71 -4.31 -15.29
CA VAL A 428 -14.75 -3.25 -14.93
C VAL A 428 -14.68 -3.08 -13.42
N ILE A 429 -15.83 -3.00 -12.76
CA ILE A 429 -15.90 -2.74 -11.32
C ILE A 429 -15.37 -3.94 -10.52
N ASN A 430 -15.74 -5.17 -10.88
CA ASN A 430 -15.28 -6.37 -10.18
C ASN A 430 -13.76 -6.56 -10.29
N LYS A 431 -13.16 -6.25 -11.46
CA LYS A 431 -11.69 -6.30 -11.63
C LYS A 431 -10.99 -5.25 -10.77
N SER A 432 -11.56 -4.05 -10.64
CA SER A 432 -10.97 -3.01 -9.80
C SER A 432 -11.07 -3.33 -8.31
N GLY A 433 -12.14 -3.97 -7.86
CA GLY A 433 -12.33 -4.43 -6.48
C GLY A 433 -11.41 -5.59 -6.08
N ALA A 434 -11.02 -6.45 -7.02
CA ALA A 434 -10.08 -7.56 -6.76
C ALA A 434 -8.61 -7.11 -6.69
N ALA A 435 -8.28 -5.91 -7.21
CA ALA A 435 -6.93 -5.34 -7.23
C ALA A 435 -6.64 -4.39 -6.05
N ALA A 436 -7.64 -4.03 -5.23
CA ALA A 436 -7.55 -3.16 -4.07
C ALA A 436 -7.40 -3.93 -2.75
#